data_a41f602346a87a90c6a5d194cf310c33
#
_entry.id   a41f602346a87a90c6a5d194cf310c33
#
_cell.length_a   1.000
_cell.length_b   1.000
_cell.length_c   1.000
_cell.angle_alpha   90.00
_cell.angle_beta   90.00
_cell.angle_gamma   90.00
#
_symmetry.space_group_name_H-M   'P 1'
#
loop_
_entity.id
_entity.type
_entity.pdbx_description
1 polymer ?
#
loop_
_entity_poly.entity_id
_entity_poly.type
_entity_poly.pdbx_seq_one_letter_code
_entity_poly.pdbx_strand_id
1 'polypeptide(L)'
;MPEEKKILICGDPHGYFEYAARSAEMHGAEAVIFAGDQCPSRPLEEIVSRYGFSCPVYYILGNHDSDREEWLENHLGMQEQNLHCRIKEIAGIKVAALGGVFRASVWHPRQEASARCYTRKDMLAHARPQTRFRQWLPRKHWTTIFPEDLDSLRAQGRADVLLCHEAPSIHHHGFREIDHLAGDLGVQMIIHGHHHRHYQARLDNGIQVVGLGISSAGVFVLSTSFLEK
;
A
#
# COMPACT_ATOMS: atom_id res chain seq x y z
N MET A 1 -26.41 1.28 18.87
CA MET A 1 -25.67 0.75 17.70
C MET A 1 -24.19 0.94 18.02
N PRO A 2 -23.30 0.02 17.67
CA PRO A 2 -21.87 0.27 17.82
C PRO A 2 -21.51 1.56 17.07
N GLU A 3 -20.61 2.34 17.64
CA GLU A 3 -20.13 3.56 17.01
C GLU A 3 -19.41 3.22 15.69
N GLU A 4 -19.78 3.91 14.61
CA GLU A 4 -19.18 3.70 13.30
C GLU A 4 -17.73 4.19 13.29
N LYS A 5 -16.78 3.28 13.16
CA LYS A 5 -15.35 3.58 13.10
C LYS A 5 -14.90 3.84 11.68
N LYS A 6 -13.96 4.76 11.51
CA LYS A 6 -13.51 5.23 10.19
C LYS A 6 -12.00 5.20 10.06
N ILE A 7 -11.53 4.70 8.93
CA ILE A 7 -10.13 4.76 8.52
C ILE A 7 -10.07 5.69 7.28
N LEU A 8 -9.18 6.67 7.31
CA LEU A 8 -8.91 7.49 6.15
C LEU A 8 -7.80 6.84 5.32
N ILE A 9 -8.10 6.50 4.07
CA ILE A 9 -7.11 6.00 3.11
C ILE A 9 -6.75 7.14 2.17
N CYS A 10 -5.46 7.42 2.02
CA CYS A 10 -4.94 8.51 1.20
C CYS A 10 -4.05 7.97 0.09
N GLY A 11 -4.38 8.26 -1.18
CA GLY A 11 -3.55 7.96 -2.35
C GLY A 11 -2.46 9.00 -2.55
N ASP A 12 -1.36 8.56 -3.04
CA ASP A 12 -0.24 9.26 -3.68
C ASP A 12 -0.03 10.73 -3.25
N PRO A 13 0.45 11.00 -2.01
CA PRO A 13 0.62 12.36 -1.49
C PRO A 13 1.69 13.17 -2.24
N HIS A 14 2.74 12.54 -2.76
CA HIS A 14 3.87 13.20 -3.44
C HIS A 14 4.41 14.43 -2.70
N GLY A 15 4.59 14.31 -1.38
CA GLY A 15 5.10 15.37 -0.52
C GLY A 15 4.04 16.30 0.06
N TYR A 16 2.76 16.16 -0.31
CA TYR A 16 1.66 16.99 0.19
C TYR A 16 0.84 16.21 1.22
N PHE A 17 0.92 16.55 2.49
CA PHE A 17 0.29 15.81 3.59
C PHE A 17 -0.82 16.59 4.31
N GLU A 18 -0.88 17.91 4.15
CA GLU A 18 -1.81 18.78 4.89
C GLU A 18 -3.27 18.37 4.68
N TYR A 19 -3.64 17.99 3.44
CA TYR A 19 -5.01 17.57 3.13
C TYR A 19 -5.42 16.32 3.93
N ALA A 20 -4.48 15.39 4.16
CA ALA A 20 -4.75 14.16 4.87
C ALA A 20 -5.04 14.42 6.35
N ALA A 21 -4.27 15.30 7.00
CA ALA A 21 -4.49 15.67 8.39
C ALA A 21 -5.85 16.39 8.57
N ARG A 22 -6.17 17.35 7.69
CA ARG A 22 -7.47 18.04 7.70
C ARG A 22 -8.65 17.09 7.44
N SER A 23 -8.50 16.15 6.49
CA SER A 23 -9.54 15.17 6.20
C SER A 23 -9.73 14.20 7.35
N ALA A 24 -8.66 13.76 8.02
CA ALA A 24 -8.74 12.89 9.19
C ALA A 24 -9.55 13.53 10.32
N GLU A 25 -9.28 14.79 10.62
CA GLU A 25 -10.03 15.57 11.62
C GLU A 25 -11.50 15.75 11.20
N MET A 26 -11.74 16.18 9.95
CA MET A 26 -13.09 16.43 9.42
C MET A 26 -13.99 15.19 9.48
N HIS A 27 -13.44 14.01 9.22
CA HIS A 27 -14.19 12.74 9.19
C HIS A 27 -14.18 11.99 10.52
N GLY A 28 -13.44 12.47 11.52
CA GLY A 28 -13.26 11.77 12.79
C GLY A 28 -12.59 10.43 12.60
N ALA A 29 -11.52 10.38 11.79
CA ALA A 29 -10.84 9.13 11.47
C ALA A 29 -10.07 8.59 12.69
N GLU A 30 -10.20 7.29 12.97
CA GLU A 30 -9.45 6.60 14.01
C GLU A 30 -8.04 6.16 13.55
N ALA A 31 -7.79 6.19 12.26
CA ALA A 31 -6.48 5.95 11.67
C ALA A 31 -6.39 6.58 10.27
N VAL A 32 -5.16 6.88 9.84
CA VAL A 32 -4.83 7.27 8.46
C VAL A 32 -3.89 6.22 7.87
N ILE A 33 -4.11 5.84 6.61
CA ILE A 33 -3.21 4.96 5.87
C ILE A 33 -2.85 5.60 4.53
N PHE A 34 -1.57 5.81 4.27
CA PHE A 34 -1.07 6.24 2.97
C PHE A 34 -0.84 5.04 2.04
N ALA A 35 -1.41 5.08 0.85
CA ALA A 35 -1.43 3.98 -0.12
C ALA A 35 -0.21 3.98 -1.09
N GLY A 36 0.90 4.58 -0.69
CA GLY A 36 2.14 4.65 -1.47
C GLY A 36 2.46 6.05 -1.97
N ASP A 37 3.65 6.20 -2.53
CA ASP A 37 4.16 7.42 -3.15
C ASP A 37 4.09 8.65 -2.25
N GLN A 38 4.52 8.49 -0.99
CA GLN A 38 4.59 9.58 -0.03
C GLN A 38 5.65 10.62 -0.42
N CYS A 39 6.80 10.19 -0.97
CA CYS A 39 7.90 11.05 -1.40
C CYS A 39 8.28 12.12 -0.35
N PRO A 40 8.51 11.75 0.91
CA PRO A 40 8.65 12.71 2.00
C PRO A 40 9.98 13.45 1.92
N SER A 41 9.95 14.78 1.97
CA SER A 41 11.13 15.65 1.92
C SER A 41 11.85 15.80 3.28
N ARG A 42 11.33 15.15 4.33
CA ARG A 42 11.90 15.06 5.69
C ARG A 42 11.38 13.78 6.35
N PRO A 43 11.94 13.34 7.49
CA PRO A 43 11.46 12.17 8.22
C PRO A 43 9.93 12.15 8.36
N LEU A 44 9.31 11.01 8.04
CA LEU A 44 7.84 10.88 7.99
C LEU A 44 7.21 11.12 9.37
N GLU A 45 7.91 10.74 10.44
CA GLU A 45 7.52 11.04 11.83
C GLU A 45 7.46 12.54 12.12
N GLU A 46 8.37 13.32 11.55
CA GLU A 46 8.33 14.78 11.67
C GLU A 46 7.15 15.38 10.90
N ILE A 47 6.83 14.83 9.73
CA ILE A 47 5.67 15.22 8.94
C ILE A 47 4.39 14.95 9.72
N VAL A 48 4.24 13.73 10.27
CA VAL A 48 3.08 13.34 11.08
C VAL A 48 2.93 14.27 12.29
N SER A 49 4.02 14.55 13.00
CA SER A 49 4.01 15.47 14.14
C SER A 49 3.66 16.90 13.72
N ARG A 50 4.25 17.39 12.64
CA ARG A 50 4.08 18.77 12.14
C ARG A 50 2.64 19.08 11.73
N TYR A 51 1.97 18.15 11.07
CA TYR A 51 0.60 18.33 10.62
C TYR A 51 -0.44 17.96 11.68
N GLY A 52 -0.01 17.47 12.86
CA GLY A 52 -0.86 17.26 14.02
C GLY A 52 -1.92 16.17 13.82
N PHE A 53 -1.55 15.04 13.20
CA PHE A 53 -2.46 13.90 13.12
C PHE A 53 -2.88 13.46 14.53
N SER A 54 -4.18 13.44 14.80
CA SER A 54 -4.76 13.07 16.11
C SER A 54 -4.95 11.56 16.27
N CYS A 55 -4.66 10.79 15.25
CA CYS A 55 -4.81 9.34 15.21
C CYS A 55 -3.55 8.66 14.65
N PRO A 56 -3.38 7.34 14.84
CA PRO A 56 -2.29 6.58 14.27
C PRO A 56 -2.19 6.72 12.75
N VAL A 57 -0.97 6.88 12.25
CA VAL A 57 -0.67 6.96 10.81
C VAL A 57 0.11 5.72 10.40
N TYR A 58 -0.37 5.05 9.37
CA TYR A 58 0.25 3.89 8.74
C TYR A 58 0.54 4.19 7.26
N TYR A 59 1.33 3.33 6.62
CA TYR A 59 1.62 3.48 5.21
C TYR A 59 2.02 2.15 4.56
N ILE A 60 1.99 2.13 3.24
CA ILE A 60 2.74 1.21 2.38
C ILE A 60 3.61 2.06 1.46
N LEU A 61 4.73 1.52 0.98
CA LEU A 61 5.56 2.21 0.01
C LEU A 61 4.95 2.09 -1.39
N GLY A 62 5.06 3.16 -2.20
CA GLY A 62 4.82 3.14 -3.62
C GLY A 62 6.13 3.12 -4.42
N ASN A 63 6.05 3.17 -5.75
CA ASN A 63 7.24 3.06 -6.60
C ASN A 63 8.16 4.29 -6.52
N HIS A 64 7.59 5.47 -6.33
CA HIS A 64 8.36 6.71 -6.25
C HIS A 64 9.09 6.89 -4.92
N ASP A 65 8.66 6.25 -3.84
CA ASP A 65 9.34 6.34 -2.54
C ASP A 65 10.79 5.85 -2.57
N SER A 66 11.15 5.03 -3.58
CA SER A 66 12.52 4.57 -3.80
C SER A 66 13.27 5.30 -4.93
N ASP A 67 12.71 6.35 -5.54
CA ASP A 67 13.38 7.08 -6.63
C ASP A 67 14.54 7.92 -6.13
N ARG A 68 14.46 8.41 -4.89
CA ARG A 68 15.55 9.10 -4.17
C ARG A 68 15.91 8.35 -2.91
N GLU A 69 17.19 8.36 -2.57
CA GLU A 69 17.69 7.74 -1.35
C GLU A 69 17.08 8.41 -0.11
N GLU A 70 17.07 9.73 -0.11
CA GLU A 70 16.48 10.56 0.93
C GLU A 70 15.01 10.20 1.22
N TRP A 71 14.21 9.99 0.16
CA TRP A 71 12.79 9.65 0.35
C TRP A 71 12.61 8.30 1.05
N LEU A 72 13.41 7.31 0.65
CA LEU A 72 13.36 6.00 1.29
C LEU A 72 13.86 6.06 2.74
N GLU A 73 14.94 6.82 3.00
CA GLU A 73 15.48 7.03 4.35
C GLU A 73 14.48 7.69 5.28
N ASN A 74 13.73 8.65 4.77
CA ASN A 74 12.72 9.39 5.54
C ASN A 74 11.54 8.52 6.02
N HIS A 75 11.41 7.27 5.56
CA HIS A 75 10.44 6.31 6.08
C HIS A 75 10.98 5.45 7.23
N LEU A 76 12.31 5.40 7.42
CA LEU A 76 12.93 4.41 8.31
C LEU A 76 12.60 4.63 9.79
N GLY A 77 12.30 5.86 10.21
CA GLY A 77 11.87 6.16 11.58
C GLY A 77 10.47 5.60 11.93
N MET A 78 9.67 5.27 10.91
CA MET A 78 8.30 4.74 11.07
C MET A 78 8.13 3.31 10.53
N GLN A 79 9.16 2.47 10.56
CA GLN A 79 9.09 1.09 10.01
C GLN A 79 7.99 0.23 10.63
N GLU A 80 7.69 0.42 11.91
CA GLU A 80 6.63 -0.31 12.61
C GLU A 80 5.23 0.01 12.04
N GLN A 81 5.06 1.20 11.46
CA GLN A 81 3.84 1.67 10.81
C GLN A 81 3.73 1.24 9.34
N ASN A 82 4.79 0.68 8.76
CA ASN A 82 4.74 0.10 7.42
C ASN A 82 3.92 -1.20 7.44
N LEU A 83 2.81 -1.20 6.69
CA LEU A 83 1.90 -2.34 6.64
C LEU A 83 2.26 -3.38 5.57
N HIS A 84 3.29 -3.13 4.74
CA HIS A 84 3.66 -4.06 3.66
C HIS A 84 3.83 -5.49 4.17
N CYS A 85 3.19 -6.45 3.49
CA CYS A 85 3.15 -7.87 3.83
C CYS A 85 2.58 -8.18 5.24
N ARG A 86 1.67 -7.35 5.75
CA ARG A 86 1.00 -7.57 7.03
C ARG A 86 -0.52 -7.57 6.87
N ILE A 87 -1.19 -8.40 7.68
CA ILE A 87 -2.62 -8.26 7.96
C ILE A 87 -2.74 -7.65 9.35
N LYS A 88 -3.30 -6.46 9.43
CA LYS A 88 -3.45 -5.72 10.69
C LYS A 88 -4.90 -5.33 10.90
N GLU A 89 -5.41 -5.55 12.11
CA GLU A 89 -6.69 -5.00 12.51
C GLU A 89 -6.52 -3.52 12.91
N ILE A 90 -7.24 -2.65 12.23
CA ILE A 90 -7.24 -1.20 12.43
C ILE A 90 -8.69 -0.76 12.51
N ALA A 91 -9.07 -0.11 13.62
CA ALA A 91 -10.44 0.35 13.86
C ALA A 91 -11.51 -0.75 13.61
N GLY A 92 -11.19 -2.03 13.93
CA GLY A 92 -12.09 -3.17 13.76
C GLY A 92 -12.16 -3.75 12.34
N ILE A 93 -11.33 -3.28 11.40
CA ILE A 93 -11.23 -3.78 10.02
C ILE A 93 -9.88 -4.46 9.84
N LYS A 94 -9.86 -5.69 9.32
CA LYS A 94 -8.63 -6.42 8.97
C LYS A 94 -8.14 -5.98 7.60
N VAL A 95 -7.08 -5.20 7.59
CA VAL A 95 -6.43 -4.68 6.38
C VAL A 95 -5.21 -5.52 6.05
N ALA A 96 -5.26 -6.25 4.94
CA ALA A 96 -4.07 -6.83 4.30
C ALA A 96 -3.41 -5.77 3.44
N ALA A 97 -2.08 -5.64 3.48
CA ALA A 97 -1.41 -4.56 2.78
C ALA A 97 -0.21 -5.03 1.93
N LEU A 98 -0.20 -4.61 0.66
CA LEU A 98 0.83 -4.94 -0.33
C LEU A 98 1.38 -3.66 -0.97
N GLY A 99 2.51 -3.16 -0.47
CA GLY A 99 3.20 -2.01 -1.06
C GLY A 99 4.08 -2.38 -2.24
N GLY A 100 4.47 -1.36 -3.01
CA GLY A 100 5.36 -1.50 -4.16
C GLY A 100 4.63 -1.84 -5.46
N VAL A 101 5.43 -2.10 -6.51
CA VAL A 101 4.96 -2.42 -7.86
C VAL A 101 5.67 -3.65 -8.43
N PHE A 102 5.05 -4.32 -9.41
CA PHE A 102 5.72 -5.38 -10.16
C PHE A 102 6.82 -4.80 -11.06
N ARG A 103 8.00 -5.40 -11.05
CA ARG A 103 9.14 -4.98 -11.90
C ARG A 103 9.73 -6.18 -12.63
N ALA A 104 9.95 -6.05 -13.94
CA ALA A 104 10.48 -7.12 -14.79
C ALA A 104 11.86 -7.67 -14.35
N SER A 105 12.65 -6.90 -13.59
CA SER A 105 13.91 -7.37 -13.01
C SER A 105 13.71 -8.43 -11.91
N VAL A 106 12.51 -8.51 -11.33
CA VAL A 106 12.09 -9.50 -10.33
C VAL A 106 11.00 -10.36 -10.90
N TRP A 107 9.86 -9.78 -11.21
CA TRP A 107 8.70 -10.44 -11.77
C TRP A 107 7.72 -9.43 -12.36
N HIS A 108 7.31 -9.64 -13.61
CA HIS A 108 6.24 -8.86 -14.24
C HIS A 108 5.19 -9.83 -14.79
N PRO A 109 4.12 -10.14 -14.03
CA PRO A 109 3.18 -11.22 -14.33
C PRO A 109 2.52 -11.16 -15.71
N ARG A 110 2.31 -9.96 -16.26
CA ARG A 110 1.73 -9.80 -17.61
C ARG A 110 2.70 -10.13 -18.75
N GLN A 111 3.99 -10.23 -18.47
CA GLN A 111 5.04 -10.45 -19.49
C GLN A 111 5.69 -11.81 -19.31
N GLU A 112 5.79 -12.33 -18.09
CA GLU A 112 6.55 -13.52 -17.75
C GLU A 112 5.72 -14.39 -16.80
N ALA A 113 5.55 -15.67 -17.15
CA ALA A 113 4.82 -16.65 -16.33
C ALA A 113 5.55 -16.98 -15.02
N SER A 114 6.88 -16.83 -14.98
CA SER A 114 7.71 -17.13 -13.79
C SER A 114 8.55 -15.94 -13.37
N ALA A 115 8.75 -15.81 -12.06
CA ALA A 115 9.62 -14.79 -11.51
C ALA A 115 11.11 -15.09 -11.76
N ARG A 116 11.90 -14.07 -12.01
CA ARG A 116 13.38 -14.14 -12.09
C ARG A 116 14.00 -14.28 -10.70
N CYS A 117 13.40 -13.61 -9.72
CA CYS A 117 13.74 -13.74 -8.31
C CYS A 117 12.44 -13.98 -7.54
N TYR A 118 12.35 -15.11 -6.84
CA TYR A 118 11.17 -15.44 -6.05
C TYR A 118 11.18 -14.69 -4.72
N THR A 119 12.37 -14.59 -4.12
CA THR A 119 12.57 -13.98 -2.81
C THR A 119 13.53 -12.79 -2.87
N ARG A 120 13.49 -11.93 -1.85
CA ARG A 120 14.50 -10.88 -1.63
C ARG A 120 15.91 -11.46 -1.46
N LYS A 121 16.01 -12.66 -0.91
CA LYS A 121 17.27 -13.38 -0.77
C LYS A 121 17.87 -13.75 -2.13
N ASP A 122 17.04 -14.19 -3.09
CA ASP A 122 17.49 -14.47 -4.46
C ASP A 122 18.01 -13.19 -5.12
N MET A 123 17.28 -12.09 -5.01
CA MET A 123 17.72 -10.80 -5.53
C MET A 123 19.04 -10.35 -4.88
N LEU A 124 19.18 -10.51 -3.58
CA LEU A 124 20.39 -10.13 -2.85
C LEU A 124 21.60 -10.95 -3.29
N ALA A 125 21.42 -12.24 -3.59
CA ALA A 125 22.50 -13.11 -4.07
C ALA A 125 23.04 -12.66 -5.44
N HIS A 126 22.21 -12.03 -6.28
CA HIS A 126 22.60 -11.53 -7.61
C HIS A 126 22.99 -10.05 -7.61
N ALA A 127 22.62 -9.28 -6.57
CA ALA A 127 22.88 -7.85 -6.50
C ALA A 127 24.33 -7.56 -6.15
N ARG A 128 24.98 -6.69 -6.96
CA ARG A 128 26.34 -6.22 -6.67
C ARG A 128 26.35 -5.41 -5.36
N PRO A 129 27.33 -5.60 -4.47
CA PRO A 129 27.40 -4.89 -3.19
C PRO A 129 27.27 -3.36 -3.31
N GLN A 130 27.86 -2.76 -4.37
CA GLN A 130 27.87 -1.32 -4.60
C GLN A 130 26.49 -0.74 -5.00
N THR A 131 25.54 -1.59 -5.41
CA THR A 131 24.19 -1.17 -5.77
C THR A 131 23.22 -1.28 -4.60
N ARG A 132 23.64 -1.86 -3.46
CA ARG A 132 22.79 -2.12 -2.31
C ARG A 132 22.59 -0.85 -1.48
N PHE A 133 21.35 -0.61 -1.12
CA PHE A 133 21.01 0.43 -0.15
C PHE A 133 21.06 -0.18 1.25
N ARG A 134 21.81 0.46 2.17
CA ARG A 134 22.01 -0.01 3.55
C ARG A 134 22.42 -1.49 3.64
N GLN A 135 23.32 -1.93 2.75
CA GLN A 135 23.83 -3.32 2.67
C GLN A 135 22.74 -4.39 2.42
N TRP A 136 21.55 -3.97 2.06
CA TRP A 136 20.42 -4.82 1.73
C TRP A 136 20.14 -4.81 0.23
N LEU A 137 18.90 -4.73 -0.18
CA LEU A 137 18.51 -4.71 -1.59
C LEU A 137 18.98 -3.45 -2.32
N PRO A 138 19.18 -3.50 -3.65
CA PRO A 138 19.22 -2.30 -4.45
C PRO A 138 17.99 -1.42 -4.18
N ARG A 139 18.18 -0.11 -4.08
CA ARG A 139 17.15 0.85 -3.63
C ARG A 139 15.77 0.64 -4.27
N LYS A 140 15.70 0.46 -5.59
CA LYS A 140 14.42 0.24 -6.29
C LYS A 140 13.69 -1.04 -5.87
N HIS A 141 14.39 -2.02 -5.31
CA HIS A 141 13.78 -3.28 -4.88
C HIS A 141 13.21 -3.23 -3.46
N TRP A 142 13.33 -2.12 -2.78
CA TRP A 142 12.58 -1.85 -1.55
C TRP A 142 11.09 -1.58 -1.80
N THR A 143 10.76 -1.18 -3.04
CA THR A 143 9.40 -0.92 -3.51
C THR A 143 9.03 -1.85 -4.68
N THR A 144 9.52 -3.08 -4.65
CA THR A 144 9.19 -4.10 -5.64
C THR A 144 8.42 -5.22 -4.97
N ILE A 145 7.34 -5.66 -5.62
CA ILE A 145 6.58 -6.83 -5.21
C ILE A 145 7.35 -8.10 -5.63
N PHE A 146 7.60 -8.98 -4.67
CA PHE A 146 8.15 -10.31 -4.88
C PHE A 146 7.05 -11.36 -4.76
N PRO A 147 7.16 -12.55 -5.40
CA PRO A 147 6.20 -13.63 -5.17
C PRO A 147 6.06 -14.03 -3.71
N GLU A 148 7.16 -14.03 -2.94
CA GLU A 148 7.13 -14.31 -1.49
C GLU A 148 6.22 -13.37 -0.69
N ASP A 149 5.96 -12.15 -1.18
CA ASP A 149 5.08 -11.18 -0.52
C ASP A 149 3.62 -11.65 -0.56
N LEU A 150 3.20 -12.17 -1.72
CA LEU A 150 1.85 -12.70 -1.90
C LEU A 150 1.67 -13.95 -1.03
N ASP A 151 2.67 -14.84 -1.00
CA ASP A 151 2.64 -16.05 -0.18
C ASP A 151 2.64 -15.71 1.32
N SER A 152 3.41 -14.71 1.72
CA SER A 152 3.42 -14.22 3.11
C SER A 152 2.04 -13.71 3.56
N LEU A 153 1.33 -12.98 2.71
CA LEU A 153 -0.03 -12.53 3.01
C LEU A 153 -1.00 -13.69 3.08
N ARG A 154 -0.96 -14.63 2.12
CA ARG A 154 -1.80 -15.85 2.14
C ARG A 154 -1.63 -16.66 3.42
N ALA A 155 -0.38 -16.81 3.88
CA ALA A 155 -0.06 -17.56 5.09
C ALA A 155 -0.64 -16.93 6.38
N GLN A 156 -0.93 -15.62 6.40
CA GLN A 156 -1.52 -14.93 7.56
C GLN A 156 -3.03 -15.12 7.67
N GLY A 157 -3.72 -15.56 6.60
CA GLY A 157 -5.13 -15.89 6.60
C GLY A 157 -6.02 -14.81 5.97
N ARG A 158 -7.24 -14.65 6.49
CA ARG A 158 -8.28 -13.81 5.88
C ARG A 158 -8.18 -12.35 6.30
N ALA A 159 -8.63 -11.47 5.39
CA ALA A 159 -8.76 -10.04 5.65
C ALA A 159 -10.11 -9.52 5.13
N ASP A 160 -10.47 -8.30 5.49
CA ASP A 160 -11.70 -7.63 5.02
C ASP A 160 -11.40 -6.77 3.79
N VAL A 161 -10.22 -6.14 3.76
CA VAL A 161 -9.75 -5.23 2.71
C VAL A 161 -8.33 -5.59 2.30
N LEU A 162 -8.04 -5.53 1.00
CA LEU A 162 -6.69 -5.51 0.46
C LEU A 162 -6.34 -4.07 0.06
N LEU A 163 -5.38 -3.48 0.78
CA LEU A 163 -4.75 -2.22 0.39
C LEU A 163 -3.48 -2.53 -0.40
N CYS A 164 -3.37 -2.03 -1.61
CA CYS A 164 -2.17 -2.20 -2.43
C CYS A 164 -1.78 -0.88 -3.12
N HIS A 165 -0.51 -0.77 -3.54
CA HIS A 165 -0.13 0.35 -4.40
C HIS A 165 -0.45 0.02 -5.85
N GLU A 166 -0.18 -1.20 -6.30
CA GLU A 166 -0.46 -1.70 -7.64
C GLU A 166 -1.96 -1.97 -7.88
N ALA A 167 -2.44 -1.80 -9.11
CA ALA A 167 -3.84 -1.95 -9.46
C ALA A 167 -4.26 -3.41 -9.74
N PRO A 168 -5.52 -3.81 -9.44
CA PRO A 168 -6.12 -5.06 -9.90
C PRO A 168 -6.44 -5.03 -11.39
N SER A 169 -6.76 -6.19 -11.98
CA SER A 169 -6.88 -6.39 -13.43
C SER A 169 -7.97 -5.56 -14.11
N ILE A 170 -8.95 -5.08 -13.38
CA ILE A 170 -10.01 -4.19 -13.92
C ILE A 170 -9.44 -2.85 -14.39
N HIS A 171 -8.30 -2.42 -13.86
CA HIS A 171 -7.57 -1.29 -14.38
C HIS A 171 -6.75 -1.74 -15.61
N HIS A 172 -6.71 -0.94 -16.67
CA HIS A 172 -6.05 -1.31 -17.92
C HIS A 172 -4.55 -1.65 -17.77
N HIS A 173 -3.86 -1.08 -16.78
CA HIS A 173 -2.49 -1.45 -16.41
C HIS A 173 -2.39 -2.46 -15.27
N GLY A 174 -3.51 -2.90 -14.69
CA GLY A 174 -3.53 -3.73 -13.49
C GLY A 174 -3.17 -5.20 -13.71
N PHE A 175 -3.16 -5.97 -12.63
CA PHE A 175 -2.64 -7.33 -12.58
C PHE A 175 -3.66 -8.30 -11.98
N ARG A 176 -3.83 -9.47 -12.62
CA ARG A 176 -4.69 -10.56 -12.12
C ARG A 176 -4.17 -11.17 -10.82
N GLU A 177 -2.89 -11.06 -10.55
CA GLU A 177 -2.26 -11.52 -9.33
C GLU A 177 -2.82 -10.79 -8.09
N ILE A 178 -3.20 -9.52 -8.25
CA ILE A 178 -3.89 -8.76 -7.20
C ILE A 178 -5.32 -9.30 -7.00
N ASP A 179 -6.04 -9.63 -8.09
CA ASP A 179 -7.37 -10.23 -8.01
C ASP A 179 -7.32 -11.60 -7.31
N HIS A 180 -6.34 -12.44 -7.69
CA HIS A 180 -6.15 -13.76 -7.09
C HIS A 180 -5.83 -13.64 -5.60
N LEU A 181 -4.87 -12.76 -5.24
CA LEU A 181 -4.54 -12.52 -3.83
C LEU A 181 -5.78 -12.05 -3.04
N ALA A 182 -6.56 -11.13 -3.59
CA ALA A 182 -7.79 -10.65 -2.97
C ALA A 182 -8.80 -11.79 -2.75
N GLY A 183 -8.96 -12.67 -3.74
CA GLY A 183 -9.80 -13.88 -3.63
C GLY A 183 -9.30 -14.85 -2.56
N ASP A 184 -8.00 -15.14 -2.54
CA ASP A 184 -7.38 -16.04 -1.57
C ASP A 184 -7.52 -15.54 -0.13
N LEU A 185 -7.38 -14.22 0.09
CA LEU A 185 -7.59 -13.56 1.38
C LEU A 185 -9.08 -13.42 1.74
N GLY A 186 -9.99 -13.60 0.77
CA GLY A 186 -11.43 -13.48 0.94
C GLY A 186 -11.89 -12.06 1.25
N VAL A 187 -11.19 -11.04 0.72
CA VAL A 187 -11.55 -9.64 0.94
C VAL A 187 -12.82 -9.24 0.20
N GLN A 188 -13.51 -8.25 0.73
CA GLN A 188 -14.70 -7.67 0.09
C GLN A 188 -14.35 -6.44 -0.77
N MET A 189 -13.17 -5.84 -0.53
CA MET A 189 -12.75 -4.62 -1.21
C MET A 189 -11.23 -4.60 -1.46
N ILE A 190 -10.84 -4.10 -2.63
CA ILE A 190 -9.48 -3.69 -2.97
C ILE A 190 -9.43 -2.17 -3.04
N ILE A 191 -8.42 -1.56 -2.38
CA ILE A 191 -8.15 -0.13 -2.48
C ILE A 191 -6.72 0.02 -2.99
N HIS A 192 -6.51 0.85 -4.03
CA HIS A 192 -5.17 1.01 -4.60
C HIS A 192 -4.86 2.45 -5.03
N GLY A 193 -3.55 2.80 -5.07
CA GLY A 193 -2.99 4.05 -5.59
C GLY A 193 -2.40 3.94 -6.99
N HIS A 194 -1.23 4.54 -7.19
CA HIS A 194 -0.33 4.43 -8.34
C HIS A 194 -0.78 5.12 -9.63
N HIS A 195 -2.04 4.99 -10.03
CA HIS A 195 -2.50 5.49 -11.33
C HIS A 195 -3.17 6.87 -11.27
N HIS A 196 -3.19 7.49 -10.12
CA HIS A 196 -3.70 8.84 -9.86
C HIS A 196 -5.14 9.07 -10.38
N ARG A 197 -5.92 8.00 -10.49
CA ARG A 197 -7.27 8.04 -11.02
C ARG A 197 -8.28 7.58 -9.97
N HIS A 198 -9.17 8.47 -9.57
CA HIS A 198 -10.28 8.10 -8.69
C HIS A 198 -11.37 7.38 -9.50
N TYR A 199 -11.69 6.15 -9.10
CA TYR A 199 -12.81 5.38 -9.66
C TYR A 199 -13.28 4.33 -8.67
N GLN A 200 -14.51 3.86 -8.90
CA GLN A 200 -15.06 2.68 -8.25
C GLN A 200 -15.50 1.67 -9.30
N ALA A 201 -15.24 0.41 -9.05
CA ALA A 201 -15.59 -0.70 -9.93
C ALA A 201 -15.85 -1.97 -9.11
N ARG A 202 -16.19 -3.06 -9.80
CA ARG A 202 -16.38 -4.37 -9.18
C ARG A 202 -15.79 -5.44 -10.09
N LEU A 203 -15.01 -6.35 -9.52
CA LEU A 203 -14.53 -7.55 -10.23
C LEU A 203 -15.69 -8.53 -10.48
N ASP A 204 -15.51 -9.45 -11.43
CA ASP A 204 -16.50 -10.47 -11.77
C ASP A 204 -16.91 -11.35 -10.58
N ASN A 205 -15.97 -11.57 -9.64
CA ASN A 205 -16.23 -12.31 -8.39
C ASN A 205 -16.92 -11.49 -7.29
N GLY A 206 -17.32 -10.26 -7.59
CA GLY A 206 -18.06 -9.39 -6.67
C GLY A 206 -17.22 -8.49 -5.77
N ILE A 207 -15.89 -8.63 -5.74
CA ILE A 207 -15.00 -7.77 -4.95
C ILE A 207 -15.08 -6.33 -5.44
N GLN A 208 -15.31 -5.38 -4.53
CA GLN A 208 -15.32 -3.95 -4.85
C GLN A 208 -13.88 -3.45 -5.08
N VAL A 209 -13.71 -2.51 -5.99
CA VAL A 209 -12.42 -1.87 -6.28
C VAL A 209 -12.56 -0.36 -6.17
N VAL A 210 -11.64 0.25 -5.43
CA VAL A 210 -11.50 1.70 -5.29
C VAL A 210 -10.11 2.09 -5.75
N GLY A 211 -10.01 2.78 -6.88
CA GLY A 211 -8.80 3.46 -7.30
C GLY A 211 -8.74 4.84 -6.66
N LEU A 212 -7.60 5.20 -6.10
CA LEU A 212 -7.39 6.49 -5.46
C LEU A 212 -6.79 7.50 -6.46
N GLY A 213 -7.24 8.75 -6.38
CA GLY A 213 -6.63 9.85 -7.09
C GLY A 213 -5.33 10.32 -6.41
N ILE A 214 -4.79 11.44 -6.88
CA ILE A 214 -3.61 12.08 -6.30
C ILE A 214 -4.03 13.10 -5.24
N SER A 215 -3.29 13.21 -4.16
CA SER A 215 -3.49 14.23 -3.12
C SER A 215 -4.95 14.25 -2.60
N SER A 216 -5.59 15.39 -2.52
CA SER A 216 -6.95 15.54 -1.99
C SER A 216 -8.02 14.75 -2.77
N ALA A 217 -7.81 14.51 -4.07
CA ALA A 217 -8.68 13.64 -4.87
C ALA A 217 -8.45 12.15 -4.58
N GLY A 218 -7.42 11.80 -3.82
CA GLY A 218 -7.10 10.44 -3.40
C GLY A 218 -7.62 10.05 -2.03
N VAL A 219 -8.52 10.83 -1.42
CA VAL A 219 -9.07 10.52 -0.10
C VAL A 219 -10.26 9.57 -0.22
N PHE A 220 -10.22 8.47 0.54
CA PHE A 220 -11.31 7.53 0.70
C PHE A 220 -11.54 7.23 2.19
N VAL A 221 -12.80 7.32 2.63
CA VAL A 221 -13.20 6.99 4.00
C VAL A 221 -13.75 5.58 4.04
N LEU A 222 -13.00 4.67 4.63
CA LEU A 222 -13.41 3.30 4.89
C LEU A 222 -14.07 3.23 6.27
N SER A 223 -15.30 2.74 6.32
CA SER A 223 -16.10 2.64 7.54
C SER A 223 -16.41 1.20 7.90
N THR A 224 -16.58 0.89 9.18
CA THR A 224 -17.01 -0.44 9.64
C THR A 224 -18.40 -0.83 9.13
N SER A 225 -19.23 0.09 8.74
CA SER A 225 -20.55 -0.19 8.12
C SER A 225 -20.46 -0.96 6.80
N PHE A 226 -19.28 -0.97 6.18
CA PHE A 226 -19.01 -1.77 4.98
C PHE A 226 -19.01 -3.29 5.27
N LEU A 227 -18.68 -3.72 6.50
CA LEU A 227 -18.65 -5.13 6.92
C LEU A 227 -20.05 -5.73 7.16
N GLU A 228 -21.07 -4.88 7.27
CA GLU A 228 -22.46 -5.28 7.56
C GLU A 228 -23.28 -5.64 6.32
N LYS A 229 -22.65 -5.63 5.13
CA LYS A 229 -23.27 -5.95 3.83
C LYS A 229 -22.83 -7.32 3.32
#